data_ca30997997b8f3f56f3dc12c14de2abd
#
_entry.id   ca30997997b8f3f56f3dc12c14de2abd
#
_cell.length_a   1.000
_cell.length_b   1.000
_cell.length_c   1.000
_cell.angle_alpha   90.00
_cell.angle_beta   90.00
_cell.angle_gamma   90.00
#
_symmetry.space_group_name_H-M   'P 1'
#
loop_
_entity.id
_entity.type
_entity.pdbx_description
1 polymer ?
#
loop_
_entity_poly.entity_id
_entity_poly.type
_entity_poly.pdbx_seq_one_letter_code
_entity_poly.pdbx_strand_id
1 'polypeptide(L)'
;MIPKSEQTMSPHQQRVVRRYERDDTAVSEVLGVIMMLAMVVSIMGGVWVFLNPYISDFEDNTNWNAVNGIADRMEDRIDVAADSPEGTGIRHSIAMRTSLIQGVSNLEVWSISADLTSSDIIKITDHTSTSFTVQSVNETATSVTIYNENGVSQFGIDVNTGVVDHNMQLTDWYIITVLNDNDEALHKTVKYTISGLRIINSLGNGEHAIYLVNNARIEHFADSAWEISQFPRVEFDDLATGGVRLSIILTNIKVNGSLGSSNQLGMDIISAGSLTPFAGQCFNIRFALTNSVAQVITPQYDEQWLTEYTLNRASGTLDSFIGLAPFERASGADGVTVNSLGHPIYFDVTVNEVVVER
;
A
#
# COMPACT_ATOMS: atom_id res chain seq x y z
N MET A 1 -55.27 -80.07 -74.05
CA MET A 1 -55.82 -78.73 -73.87
C MET A 1 -56.08 -78.51 -72.40
N ILE A 2 -55.19 -77.74 -71.75
CA ILE A 2 -55.30 -77.37 -70.31
C ILE A 2 -55.07 -75.85 -70.23
N PRO A 3 -56.00 -75.07 -69.67
CA PRO A 3 -55.88 -73.63 -69.63
C PRO A 3 -54.95 -73.20 -68.47
N LYS A 4 -54.06 -72.21 -68.75
CA LYS A 4 -53.26 -71.48 -67.79
C LYS A 4 -54.14 -70.63 -66.83
N SER A 5 -53.98 -70.82 -65.54
CA SER A 5 -54.59 -69.95 -64.53
C SER A 5 -53.65 -68.73 -64.28
N GLU A 6 -54.12 -67.56 -64.61
CA GLU A 6 -53.52 -66.27 -64.13
C GLU A 6 -53.82 -66.12 -62.66
N GLN A 7 -52.72 -66.03 -61.87
CA GLN A 7 -52.81 -65.61 -60.47
C GLN A 7 -52.75 -64.07 -60.41
N THR A 8 -53.88 -63.45 -60.20
CA THR A 8 -54.00 -62.03 -59.87
C THR A 8 -53.50 -61.81 -58.45
N MET A 9 -52.38 -61.07 -58.32
CA MET A 9 -51.86 -60.63 -57.02
C MET A 9 -52.87 -59.71 -56.33
N SER A 10 -53.12 -59.99 -55.07
CA SER A 10 -54.04 -59.26 -54.21
C SER A 10 -53.56 -57.80 -53.97
N PRO A 11 -54.46 -56.80 -53.96
CA PRO A 11 -54.15 -55.39 -53.78
C PRO A 11 -53.53 -55.08 -52.39
N HIS A 12 -53.53 -56.03 -51.47
CA HIS A 12 -52.97 -55.85 -50.13
C HIS A 12 -51.46 -55.97 -50.10
N GLN A 13 -50.78 -56.67 -50.99
CA GLN A 13 -49.32 -56.81 -51.03
C GLN A 13 -48.64 -55.56 -51.60
N GLN A 14 -49.26 -54.82 -52.51
CA GLN A 14 -48.74 -53.59 -53.06
C GLN A 14 -48.72 -52.41 -52.03
N ARG A 15 -49.61 -52.44 -51.04
CA ARG A 15 -49.69 -51.38 -50.01
C ARG A 15 -48.63 -51.51 -48.92
N VAL A 16 -48.21 -52.72 -48.63
CA VAL A 16 -47.15 -52.96 -47.57
C VAL A 16 -45.77 -52.59 -48.09
N VAL A 17 -45.47 -52.92 -49.38
CA VAL A 17 -44.13 -52.56 -49.95
C VAL A 17 -43.95 -51.04 -50.07
N ARG A 18 -44.99 -50.29 -50.42
CA ARG A 18 -44.89 -48.82 -50.49
C ARG A 18 -44.78 -48.13 -49.15
N ARG A 19 -45.22 -48.77 -48.06
CA ARG A 19 -45.06 -48.18 -46.70
C ARG A 19 -43.65 -48.36 -46.16
N TYR A 20 -42.96 -49.43 -46.46
CA TYR A 20 -41.55 -49.65 -46.02
C TYR A 20 -40.60 -48.74 -46.75
N GLU A 21 -40.72 -48.48 -48.02
CA GLU A 21 -39.86 -47.55 -48.74
C GLU A 21 -40.00 -46.07 -48.28
N ARG A 22 -41.21 -45.70 -47.82
CA ARG A 22 -41.46 -44.34 -47.33
C ARG A 22 -40.90 -44.09 -45.92
N ASP A 23 -40.88 -45.12 -45.08
CA ASP A 23 -40.38 -44.99 -43.72
C ASP A 23 -38.84 -44.91 -43.68
N ASP A 24 -38.12 -45.60 -44.53
CA ASP A 24 -36.63 -45.55 -44.62
C ASP A 24 -36.14 -44.22 -45.11
N THR A 25 -36.79 -43.54 -46.02
CA THR A 25 -36.42 -42.18 -46.47
C THR A 25 -36.68 -41.14 -45.39
N ALA A 26 -37.78 -41.24 -44.64
CA ALA A 26 -38.07 -40.31 -43.54
C ALA A 26 -37.07 -40.44 -42.36
N VAL A 27 -36.65 -41.66 -42.04
CA VAL A 27 -35.64 -41.93 -41.01
C VAL A 27 -34.27 -41.36 -41.42
N SER A 28 -33.90 -41.49 -42.70
CA SER A 28 -32.63 -40.96 -43.23
C SER A 28 -32.59 -39.43 -43.20
N GLU A 29 -33.70 -38.74 -43.50
CA GLU A 29 -33.78 -37.27 -43.40
C GLU A 29 -33.67 -36.77 -41.96
N VAL A 30 -34.34 -37.41 -41.01
CA VAL A 30 -34.27 -37.08 -39.61
C VAL A 30 -32.85 -37.30 -39.07
N LEU A 31 -32.20 -38.40 -39.44
CA LEU A 31 -30.81 -38.68 -39.05
C LEU A 31 -29.84 -37.62 -39.61
N GLY A 32 -30.04 -37.20 -40.85
CA GLY A 32 -29.26 -36.13 -41.50
C GLY A 32 -29.36 -34.80 -40.75
N VAL A 33 -30.59 -34.42 -40.33
CA VAL A 33 -30.82 -33.19 -39.55
C VAL A 33 -30.17 -33.27 -38.17
N ILE A 34 -30.27 -34.43 -37.49
CA ILE A 34 -29.63 -34.64 -36.18
C ILE A 34 -28.10 -34.57 -36.30
N MET A 35 -27.51 -35.19 -37.32
CA MET A 35 -26.06 -35.12 -37.54
C MET A 35 -25.59 -33.70 -37.87
N MET A 36 -26.35 -32.95 -38.67
CA MET A 36 -26.04 -31.54 -38.97
C MET A 36 -26.15 -30.68 -37.71
N LEU A 37 -27.16 -30.87 -36.89
CA LEU A 37 -27.31 -30.17 -35.60
C LEU A 37 -26.15 -30.49 -34.65
N ALA A 38 -25.78 -31.77 -34.52
CA ALA A 38 -24.68 -32.21 -33.71
C ALA A 38 -23.34 -31.59 -34.16
N MET A 39 -23.12 -31.49 -35.48
CA MET A 39 -21.93 -30.85 -36.05
C MET A 39 -21.92 -29.35 -35.75
N VAL A 40 -23.01 -28.64 -35.87
CA VAL A 40 -23.12 -27.20 -35.55
C VAL A 40 -22.85 -26.96 -34.06
N VAL A 41 -23.47 -27.77 -33.18
CA VAL A 41 -23.26 -27.66 -31.74
C VAL A 41 -21.78 -27.94 -31.36
N SER A 42 -21.15 -28.95 -32.01
CA SER A 42 -19.75 -29.28 -31.80
C SER A 42 -18.81 -28.14 -32.25
N ILE A 43 -19.08 -27.52 -33.40
CA ILE A 43 -18.33 -26.37 -33.89
C ILE A 43 -18.50 -25.17 -32.96
N MET A 44 -19.75 -24.86 -32.56
CA MET A 44 -20.01 -23.77 -31.61
C MET A 44 -19.37 -24.01 -30.27
N GLY A 45 -19.39 -25.24 -29.74
CA GLY A 45 -18.70 -25.63 -28.52
C GLY A 45 -17.19 -25.48 -28.63
N GLY A 46 -16.61 -25.91 -29.75
CA GLY A 46 -15.18 -25.74 -30.02
C GLY A 46 -14.76 -24.27 -30.10
N VAL A 47 -15.54 -23.45 -30.81
CA VAL A 47 -15.30 -21.99 -30.89
C VAL A 47 -15.42 -21.33 -29.54
N TRP A 48 -16.42 -21.72 -28.73
CA TRP A 48 -16.59 -21.18 -27.38
C TRP A 48 -15.40 -21.50 -26.47
N VAL A 49 -14.98 -22.77 -26.44
CA VAL A 49 -13.80 -23.18 -25.63
C VAL A 49 -12.53 -22.45 -26.06
N PHE A 50 -12.36 -22.19 -27.36
CA PHE A 50 -11.22 -21.46 -27.89
C PHE A 50 -11.28 -19.95 -27.55
N LEU A 51 -12.45 -19.32 -27.59
CA LEU A 51 -12.60 -17.89 -27.34
C LEU A 51 -12.67 -17.53 -25.85
N ASN A 52 -13.11 -18.44 -25.01
CA ASN A 52 -13.31 -18.18 -23.58
C ASN A 52 -12.07 -17.63 -22.86
N PRO A 53 -10.85 -18.16 -23.04
CA PRO A 53 -9.65 -17.58 -22.42
C PRO A 53 -9.39 -16.14 -22.89
N TYR A 54 -9.58 -15.82 -24.18
CA TYR A 54 -9.39 -14.47 -24.68
C TYR A 54 -10.41 -13.47 -24.12
N ILE A 55 -11.64 -13.91 -23.91
CA ILE A 55 -12.69 -13.09 -23.29
C ILE A 55 -12.32 -12.83 -21.83
N SER A 56 -11.89 -13.87 -21.09
CA SER A 56 -11.43 -13.74 -19.71
C SER A 56 -10.26 -12.78 -19.58
N ASP A 57 -9.23 -12.92 -20.41
CA ASP A 57 -8.06 -12.04 -20.44
C ASP A 57 -8.44 -10.58 -20.75
N PHE A 58 -9.39 -10.38 -21.66
CA PHE A 58 -9.88 -9.04 -21.98
C PHE A 58 -10.67 -8.41 -20.82
N GLU A 59 -11.51 -9.19 -20.15
CA GLU A 59 -12.25 -8.75 -18.95
C GLU A 59 -11.29 -8.42 -17.81
N ASP A 60 -10.29 -9.26 -17.57
CA ASP A 60 -9.27 -9.04 -16.54
C ASP A 60 -8.45 -7.76 -16.82
N ASN A 61 -8.01 -7.54 -18.05
CA ASN A 61 -7.32 -6.31 -18.45
C ASN A 61 -8.21 -5.06 -18.29
N THR A 62 -9.49 -5.17 -18.61
CA THR A 62 -10.44 -4.06 -18.46
C THR A 62 -10.68 -3.74 -16.99
N ASN A 63 -10.81 -4.75 -16.16
CA ASN A 63 -10.97 -4.61 -14.72
C ASN A 63 -9.70 -4.04 -14.08
N TRP A 64 -8.52 -4.51 -14.49
CA TRP A 64 -7.23 -3.98 -14.08
C TRP A 64 -7.11 -2.47 -14.34
N ASN A 65 -7.36 -2.03 -15.57
CA ASN A 65 -7.29 -0.61 -15.92
C ASN A 65 -8.31 0.23 -15.14
N ALA A 66 -9.47 -0.34 -14.82
CA ALA A 66 -10.47 0.34 -14.01
C ALA A 66 -10.00 0.54 -12.56
N VAL A 67 -9.34 -0.46 -11.96
CA VAL A 67 -8.80 -0.39 -10.59
C VAL A 67 -7.65 0.61 -10.50
N ASN A 68 -6.74 0.60 -11.47
CA ASN A 68 -5.68 1.60 -11.55
C ASN A 68 -6.25 3.02 -11.61
N GLY A 69 -7.26 3.25 -12.46
CA GLY A 69 -7.92 4.55 -12.51
C GLY A 69 -8.72 4.92 -11.25
N ILE A 70 -9.09 3.95 -10.40
CA ILE A 70 -9.64 4.21 -9.06
C ILE A 70 -8.50 4.62 -8.12
N ALA A 71 -7.40 3.87 -8.12
CA ALA A 71 -6.23 4.16 -7.28
C ALA A 71 -5.66 5.55 -7.59
N ASP A 72 -5.43 5.89 -8.86
CA ASP A 72 -4.92 7.19 -9.30
C ASP A 72 -5.80 8.34 -8.78
N ARG A 73 -7.13 8.19 -8.92
CA ARG A 73 -8.06 9.23 -8.44
C ARG A 73 -8.11 9.34 -6.92
N MET A 74 -7.96 8.21 -6.21
CA MET A 74 -7.90 8.22 -4.75
C MET A 74 -6.63 8.91 -4.28
N GLU A 75 -5.49 8.58 -4.87
CA GLU A 75 -4.19 9.16 -4.59
C GLU A 75 -4.22 10.68 -4.79
N ASP A 76 -4.63 11.16 -5.99
CA ASP A 76 -4.78 12.59 -6.27
C ASP A 76 -5.63 13.33 -5.24
N ARG A 77 -6.72 12.71 -4.75
CA ARG A 77 -7.62 13.35 -3.78
C ARG A 77 -7.06 13.33 -2.36
N ILE A 78 -6.35 12.26 -2.01
CA ILE A 78 -5.66 12.16 -0.72
C ILE A 78 -4.56 13.22 -0.65
N ASP A 79 -3.76 13.37 -1.71
CA ASP A 79 -2.69 14.36 -1.78
C ASP A 79 -3.24 15.79 -1.64
N VAL A 80 -4.31 16.12 -2.38
CA VAL A 80 -4.96 17.42 -2.25
C VAL A 80 -5.52 17.64 -0.85
N ALA A 81 -6.10 16.63 -0.21
CA ALA A 81 -6.60 16.76 1.16
C ALA A 81 -5.45 16.89 2.16
N ALA A 82 -4.36 16.14 1.99
CA ALA A 82 -3.18 16.20 2.85
C ALA A 82 -2.51 17.59 2.87
N ASP A 83 -2.51 18.27 1.73
CA ASP A 83 -1.96 19.62 1.58
C ASP A 83 -2.97 20.74 1.92
N SER A 84 -4.20 20.38 2.32
CA SER A 84 -5.27 21.35 2.61
C SER A 84 -5.34 21.67 4.10
N PRO A 85 -5.89 22.85 4.49
CA PRO A 85 -6.16 23.19 5.88
C PRO A 85 -7.09 22.17 6.57
N GLU A 86 -6.90 21.99 7.86
CA GLU A 86 -7.75 21.14 8.70
C GLU A 86 -9.25 21.43 8.51
N GLY A 87 -10.06 20.39 8.41
CA GLY A 87 -11.49 20.44 8.21
C GLY A 87 -11.95 20.72 6.77
N THR A 88 -11.01 20.92 5.84
CA THR A 88 -11.36 20.99 4.42
C THR A 88 -11.42 19.59 3.82
N GLY A 89 -12.38 19.37 2.92
CA GLY A 89 -12.60 18.05 2.35
C GLY A 89 -13.12 18.08 0.93
N ILE A 90 -13.01 16.97 0.26
CA ILE A 90 -13.47 16.74 -1.11
C ILE A 90 -14.44 15.59 -1.10
N ARG A 91 -15.67 15.81 -1.56
CA ARG A 91 -16.60 14.71 -1.82
C ARG A 91 -16.29 14.07 -3.16
N HIS A 92 -16.07 12.79 -3.14
CA HIS A 92 -15.75 12.03 -4.34
C HIS A 92 -16.71 10.86 -4.54
N SER A 93 -17.12 10.61 -5.79
CA SER A 93 -17.96 9.47 -6.16
C SER A 93 -17.22 8.59 -7.16
N ILE A 94 -17.05 7.34 -6.81
CA ILE A 94 -16.30 6.36 -7.61
C ILE A 94 -17.21 5.22 -8.02
N ALA A 95 -17.16 4.85 -9.30
CA ALA A 95 -17.79 3.61 -9.80
C ALA A 95 -16.87 2.43 -9.47
N MET A 96 -17.27 1.60 -8.51
CA MET A 96 -16.43 0.53 -7.95
C MET A 96 -16.39 -0.73 -8.82
N ARG A 97 -17.39 -0.94 -9.68
CA ARG A 97 -17.54 -2.19 -10.47
C ARG A 97 -17.39 -3.42 -9.56
N THR A 98 -16.30 -4.18 -9.73
CA THR A 98 -15.97 -5.39 -8.95
C THR A 98 -14.96 -5.15 -7.84
N SER A 99 -14.58 -3.89 -7.59
CA SER A 99 -13.54 -3.54 -6.62
C SER A 99 -14.11 -3.33 -5.22
N LEU A 100 -13.27 -3.55 -4.22
CA LEU A 100 -13.54 -3.30 -2.80
C LEU A 100 -12.48 -2.35 -2.26
N ILE A 101 -12.89 -1.28 -1.57
CA ILE A 101 -11.97 -0.39 -0.83
C ILE A 101 -12.12 -0.65 0.67
N GLN A 102 -10.99 -0.83 1.32
CA GLN A 102 -10.90 -1.07 2.77
C GLN A 102 -9.84 -0.18 3.39
N GLY A 103 -10.14 0.35 4.59
CA GLY A 103 -9.10 0.92 5.44
C GLY A 103 -8.29 -0.20 6.09
N VAL A 104 -6.98 -0.01 6.16
CA VAL A 104 -6.06 -0.92 6.84
C VAL A 104 -5.23 -0.11 7.80
N SER A 105 -5.34 -0.43 9.09
CA SER A 105 -4.58 0.23 10.16
C SER A 105 -3.20 -0.42 10.35
N ASN A 106 -2.27 0.37 10.85
CA ASN A 106 -0.92 -0.08 11.24
C ASN A 106 -0.13 -0.72 10.10
N LEU A 107 -0.17 -0.11 8.91
CA LEU A 107 0.57 -0.59 7.76
C LEU A 107 2.07 -0.31 7.86
N GLU A 108 2.45 0.82 8.43
CA GLU A 108 3.82 1.25 8.62
C GLU A 108 4.04 1.82 10.01
N VAL A 109 5.24 1.65 10.55
CA VAL A 109 5.68 2.31 11.76
C VAL A 109 6.97 3.04 11.47
N TRP A 110 6.93 4.35 11.44
CA TRP A 110 8.08 5.22 11.26
C TRP A 110 8.67 5.59 12.61
N SER A 111 9.99 5.39 12.74
CA SER A 111 10.78 5.86 13.87
C SER A 111 11.84 6.83 13.36
N ILE A 112 11.73 8.08 13.75
CA ILE A 112 12.58 9.16 13.27
C ILE A 112 13.20 9.84 14.48
N SER A 113 14.53 9.95 14.51
CA SER A 113 15.23 10.61 15.62
C SER A 113 16.35 11.51 15.10
N ALA A 114 16.65 12.58 15.85
CA ALA A 114 17.75 13.47 15.56
C ALA A 114 18.29 14.10 16.84
N ASP A 115 19.62 14.33 16.88
CA ASP A 115 20.24 15.17 17.88
C ASP A 115 19.99 16.64 17.49
N LEU A 116 19.59 17.47 18.46
CA LEU A 116 19.32 18.89 18.28
C LEU A 116 20.57 19.75 18.62
N THR A 117 21.60 19.12 19.13
CA THR A 117 22.90 19.71 19.44
C THR A 117 24.03 18.82 18.93
N SER A 118 25.17 19.41 18.63
CA SER A 118 26.41 18.68 18.32
C SER A 118 27.22 18.31 19.56
N SER A 119 26.80 18.76 20.74
CA SER A 119 27.54 18.58 21.99
C SER A 119 27.37 17.21 22.63
N ASP A 120 26.29 16.49 22.29
CA ASP A 120 26.02 15.15 22.81
C ASP A 120 25.38 14.28 21.72
N ILE A 121 25.64 12.98 21.78
CA ILE A 121 25.01 11.96 20.94
C ILE A 121 24.12 11.12 21.83
N ILE A 122 22.84 11.12 21.53
CA ILE A 122 21.81 10.46 22.34
C ILE A 122 21.18 9.33 21.58
N LYS A 123 20.99 8.20 22.26
CA LYS A 123 20.29 7.02 21.73
C LYS A 123 19.21 6.61 22.72
N ILE A 124 18.02 6.40 22.21
CA ILE A 124 16.88 5.85 22.96
C ILE A 124 16.64 4.43 22.50
N THR A 125 16.59 3.49 23.44
CA THR A 125 16.42 2.04 23.18
C THR A 125 15.46 1.41 24.18
N ASP A 126 15.12 0.13 23.96
CA ASP A 126 14.33 -0.71 24.88
C ASP A 126 12.96 -0.13 25.20
N HIS A 127 12.25 0.34 24.17
CA HIS A 127 10.90 0.88 24.34
C HIS A 127 9.90 -0.19 24.78
N THR A 128 9.47 -0.07 26.02
CA THR A 128 8.32 -0.83 26.56
C THR A 128 7.12 0.10 26.78
N SER A 129 5.99 -0.45 27.22
CA SER A 129 4.83 0.37 27.56
C SER A 129 5.04 1.26 28.80
N THR A 130 6.07 1.00 29.61
CA THR A 130 6.31 1.67 30.89
C THR A 130 7.72 2.17 31.09
N SER A 131 8.67 1.82 30.19
CA SER A 131 10.06 2.26 30.32
C SER A 131 10.81 2.25 28.99
N PHE A 132 11.85 3.04 28.92
CA PHE A 132 12.89 3.01 27.88
C PHE A 132 14.23 3.49 28.44
N THR A 133 15.30 3.24 27.69
CA THR A 133 16.65 3.62 28.12
C THR A 133 17.18 4.76 27.25
N VAL A 134 17.69 5.79 27.88
CA VAL A 134 18.38 6.93 27.25
C VAL A 134 19.87 6.78 27.51
N GLN A 135 20.64 6.69 26.45
CA GLN A 135 22.10 6.69 26.48
C GLN A 135 22.60 8.04 25.96
N SER A 136 23.34 8.75 26.77
CA SER A 136 23.95 10.05 26.46
C SER A 136 25.47 9.89 26.57
N VAL A 137 26.20 10.15 25.49
CA VAL A 137 27.67 9.95 25.44
C VAL A 137 28.40 10.89 26.39
N ASN A 138 27.91 12.12 26.52
CA ASN A 138 28.52 13.14 27.38
C ASN A 138 27.75 13.34 28.70
N GLU A 139 26.80 12.42 29.00
CA GLU A 139 26.03 12.41 30.26
C GLU A 139 25.30 13.74 30.57
N THR A 140 24.91 14.50 29.54
CA THR A 140 24.24 15.79 29.70
C THR A 140 22.71 15.66 29.82
N ALA A 141 22.14 14.50 29.51
CA ALA A 141 20.72 14.25 29.55
C ALA A 141 20.21 14.02 30.98
N THR A 142 19.20 14.76 31.44
CA THR A 142 18.65 14.69 32.79
C THR A 142 17.19 14.33 32.88
N SER A 143 16.42 14.73 31.87
CA SER A 143 15.00 14.46 31.83
C SER A 143 14.50 14.24 30.41
N VAL A 144 13.27 13.71 30.30
CA VAL A 144 12.55 13.54 29.03
C VAL A 144 11.15 14.08 29.12
N THR A 145 10.63 14.61 28.02
CA THR A 145 9.21 14.88 27.85
C THR A 145 8.66 13.89 26.83
N ILE A 146 7.48 13.35 27.14
CA ILE A 146 6.70 12.52 26.22
C ILE A 146 5.47 13.31 25.83
N TYR A 147 5.26 13.48 24.51
CA TYR A 147 4.08 14.11 23.93
C TYR A 147 3.35 13.12 23.04
N ASN A 148 2.06 12.96 23.24
CA ASN A 148 1.17 12.15 22.41
C ASN A 148 -0.28 12.67 22.50
N GLU A 149 -1.25 11.93 22.00
CA GLU A 149 -2.68 12.28 22.02
C GLU A 149 -3.23 12.57 23.44
N ASN A 150 -2.62 11.97 24.47
CA ASN A 150 -3.03 12.16 25.88
C ASN A 150 -2.39 13.39 26.55
N GLY A 151 -1.59 14.16 25.81
CA GLY A 151 -0.92 15.38 26.28
C GLY A 151 0.58 15.24 26.45
N VAL A 152 1.16 16.05 27.35
CA VAL A 152 2.60 16.12 27.60
C VAL A 152 2.87 15.74 29.07
N SER A 153 3.89 14.91 29.27
CA SER A 153 4.40 14.59 30.61
C SER A 153 5.91 14.56 30.62
N GLN A 154 6.51 14.97 31.76
CA GLN A 154 7.97 14.99 31.94
C GLN A 154 8.39 13.94 32.99
N PHE A 155 9.50 13.26 32.73
CA PHE A 155 10.06 12.19 33.56
C PHE A 155 11.56 12.40 33.71
N GLY A 156 12.11 12.06 34.89
CA GLY A 156 13.54 12.06 35.11
C GLY A 156 14.24 10.84 34.49
N ILE A 157 15.51 11.00 34.15
CA ILE A 157 16.37 9.90 33.75
C ILE A 157 17.12 9.40 34.96
N ASP A 158 17.14 8.10 35.22
CA ASP A 158 17.99 7.53 36.27
C ASP A 158 19.47 7.67 35.87
N VAL A 159 20.24 8.44 36.64
CA VAL A 159 21.63 8.78 36.33
C VAL A 159 22.58 7.57 36.30
N ASN A 160 22.22 6.46 36.96
CA ASN A 160 23.07 5.27 37.01
C ASN A 160 22.80 4.28 35.88
N THR A 161 21.53 4.19 35.44
CA THR A 161 21.08 3.18 34.50
C THR A 161 20.65 3.77 33.17
N GLY A 162 20.38 5.07 33.11
CA GLY A 162 19.78 5.72 31.93
C GLY A 162 18.33 5.37 31.73
N VAL A 163 17.69 4.64 32.66
CA VAL A 163 16.31 4.20 32.51
C VAL A 163 15.35 5.35 32.81
N VAL A 164 14.32 5.45 32.00
CA VAL A 164 13.18 6.33 32.20
C VAL A 164 11.96 5.46 32.47
N ASP A 165 11.48 5.48 33.71
CA ASP A 165 10.21 4.89 34.06
C ASP A 165 9.09 5.91 33.83
N HIS A 166 8.09 5.54 33.06
CA HIS A 166 6.96 6.40 32.73
C HIS A 166 5.63 5.68 32.98
N ASN A 167 4.62 6.45 33.27
CA ASN A 167 3.24 5.97 33.44
C ASN A 167 2.31 6.46 32.31
N MET A 168 2.86 7.10 31.30
CA MET A 168 2.11 7.58 30.16
C MET A 168 1.94 6.45 29.14
N GLN A 169 0.71 6.16 28.78
CA GLN A 169 0.45 5.19 27.72
C GLN A 169 0.96 5.73 26.38
N LEU A 170 1.82 4.96 25.73
CA LEU A 170 2.24 5.25 24.35
C LEU A 170 1.09 4.90 23.40
N THR A 171 0.75 5.85 22.55
CA THR A 171 -0.31 5.76 21.54
C THR A 171 0.26 5.40 20.17
N ASP A 172 -0.56 5.44 19.13
CA ASP A 172 -0.14 5.19 17.75
C ASP A 172 0.95 6.16 17.29
N TRP A 173 1.01 7.35 17.90
CA TRP A 173 2.14 8.25 17.73
C TRP A 173 2.57 8.85 19.06
N TYR A 174 3.86 9.12 19.19
CA TYR A 174 4.43 9.86 20.32
C TYR A 174 5.74 10.52 19.95
N ILE A 175 6.08 11.57 20.68
CA ILE A 175 7.33 12.31 20.56
C ILE A 175 8.02 12.28 21.92
N ILE A 176 9.27 11.79 21.95
CA ILE A 176 10.13 11.83 23.12
C ILE A 176 11.17 12.91 22.87
N THR A 177 11.26 13.92 23.75
CA THR A 177 12.31 14.94 23.73
C THR A 177 13.16 14.78 24.96
N VAL A 178 14.47 14.62 24.76
CA VAL A 178 15.47 14.54 25.84
C VAL A 178 15.96 15.93 26.14
N LEU A 179 16.05 16.28 27.43
CA LEU A 179 16.38 17.60 27.92
C LEU A 179 17.64 17.53 28.82
N ASN A 180 18.38 18.64 28.87
CA ASN A 180 19.47 18.87 29.84
C ASN A 180 18.94 19.54 31.10
N ASP A 181 19.86 19.85 32.04
CA ASP A 181 19.58 20.54 33.31
C ASP A 181 18.96 21.94 33.15
N ASN A 182 19.10 22.55 31.99
CA ASN A 182 18.54 23.86 31.68
C ASN A 182 17.21 23.79 30.90
N ASP A 183 16.61 22.61 30.80
CA ASP A 183 15.42 22.33 29.99
C ASP A 183 15.64 22.59 28.48
N GLU A 184 16.90 22.58 27.99
CA GLU A 184 17.19 22.67 26.58
C GLU A 184 17.07 21.28 25.92
N ALA A 185 16.44 21.25 24.76
CA ALA A 185 16.26 19.99 24.02
C ALA A 185 17.55 19.54 23.36
N LEU A 186 18.02 18.34 23.72
CA LEU A 186 19.24 17.73 23.21
C LEU A 186 18.96 16.77 22.05
N HIS A 187 17.84 16.05 22.16
CA HIS A 187 17.48 15.00 21.22
C HIS A 187 15.95 14.87 21.12
N LYS A 188 15.49 14.48 19.97
CA LYS A 188 14.07 14.18 19.76
C LYS A 188 13.92 12.87 19.00
N THR A 189 13.00 12.03 19.45
CA THR A 189 12.57 10.81 18.75
C THR A 189 11.07 10.88 18.52
N VAL A 190 10.65 10.59 17.31
CA VAL A 190 9.25 10.50 16.91
C VAL A 190 8.97 9.08 16.46
N LYS A 191 7.89 8.49 16.96
CA LYS A 191 7.33 7.27 16.43
C LYS A 191 5.93 7.55 15.92
N TYR A 192 5.63 7.11 14.73
CA TYR A 192 4.34 7.33 14.10
C TYR A 192 3.88 6.06 13.37
N THR A 193 2.66 5.62 13.70
CA THR A 193 2.02 4.48 13.06
C THR A 193 1.10 4.98 11.97
N ILE A 194 1.32 4.53 10.75
CA ILE A 194 0.61 4.98 9.56
C ILE A 194 -0.36 3.91 9.08
N SER A 195 -1.58 4.34 8.82
CA SER A 195 -2.65 3.56 8.22
C SER A 195 -2.83 3.95 6.76
N GLY A 196 -3.53 3.12 6.00
CA GLY A 196 -3.72 3.36 4.57
C GLY A 196 -4.99 2.72 4.03
N LEU A 197 -5.10 2.71 2.71
CA LEU A 197 -6.19 2.09 1.97
C LEU A 197 -5.70 0.86 1.22
N ARG A 198 -6.55 -0.14 1.16
CA ARG A 198 -6.38 -1.30 0.29
C ARG A 198 -7.53 -1.34 -0.71
N ILE A 199 -7.20 -1.38 -1.99
CA ILE A 199 -8.13 -1.56 -3.10
C ILE A 199 -7.92 -2.97 -3.63
N ILE A 200 -8.98 -3.79 -3.61
CA ILE A 200 -8.94 -5.19 -4.02
C ILE A 200 -9.83 -5.39 -5.22
N ASN A 201 -9.37 -6.13 -6.19
CA ASN A 201 -10.15 -6.60 -7.32
C ASN A 201 -9.95 -8.09 -7.54
N SER A 202 -11.05 -8.83 -7.72
CA SER A 202 -11.00 -10.24 -8.06
C SER A 202 -10.94 -10.38 -9.58
N LEU A 203 -9.90 -11.04 -10.07
CA LEU A 203 -9.66 -11.37 -11.47
C LEU A 203 -9.88 -12.88 -11.70
N GLY A 204 -9.96 -13.29 -12.94
CA GLY A 204 -10.08 -14.71 -13.30
C GLY A 204 -8.91 -15.58 -12.78
N ASN A 205 -7.73 -15.00 -12.71
CA ASN A 205 -6.49 -15.67 -12.27
C ASN A 205 -6.15 -15.43 -10.79
N GLY A 206 -6.97 -14.70 -10.03
CA GLY A 206 -6.75 -14.44 -8.61
C GLY A 206 -7.08 -13.02 -8.17
N GLU A 207 -6.48 -12.58 -7.09
CA GLU A 207 -6.70 -11.26 -6.51
C GLU A 207 -5.61 -10.28 -6.95
N HIS A 208 -6.03 -9.09 -7.38
CA HIS A 208 -5.17 -7.94 -7.54
C HIS A 208 -5.42 -6.95 -6.39
N ALA A 209 -4.38 -6.56 -5.69
CA ALA A 209 -4.45 -5.64 -4.58
C ALA A 209 -3.51 -4.44 -4.78
N ILE A 210 -4.03 -3.24 -4.51
CA ILE A 210 -3.26 -1.99 -4.46
C ILE A 210 -3.34 -1.44 -3.04
N TYR A 211 -2.20 -1.10 -2.45
CA TYR A 211 -2.13 -0.36 -1.20
C TYR A 211 -1.72 1.07 -1.48
N LEU A 212 -2.48 2.01 -0.94
CA LEU A 212 -2.13 3.43 -0.86
C LEU A 212 -1.78 3.74 0.59
N VAL A 213 -0.52 3.96 0.86
CA VAL A 213 0.01 4.20 2.20
C VAL A 213 1.14 5.22 2.14
N ASN A 214 1.07 6.26 2.94
CA ASN A 214 2.16 7.21 3.10
C ASN A 214 2.70 7.79 1.77
N ASN A 215 1.81 8.22 0.88
CA ASN A 215 2.13 8.65 -0.49
C ASN A 215 2.86 7.60 -1.33
N ALA A 216 2.89 6.35 -0.87
CA ALA A 216 3.38 5.22 -1.63
C ALA A 216 2.24 4.42 -2.23
N ARG A 217 2.53 3.81 -3.37
CA ARG A 217 1.64 2.86 -4.02
C ARG A 217 2.35 1.54 -4.19
N ILE A 218 1.76 0.49 -3.64
CA ILE A 218 2.30 -0.87 -3.63
C ILE A 218 1.27 -1.79 -4.25
N GLU A 219 1.68 -2.56 -5.23
CA GLU A 219 0.79 -3.40 -6.03
C GLU A 219 1.17 -4.87 -5.96
N HIS A 220 0.16 -5.74 -6.00
CA HIS A 220 0.34 -7.18 -6.00
C HIS A 220 -0.66 -7.83 -6.96
N PHE A 221 -0.14 -8.63 -7.87
CA PHE A 221 -0.93 -9.53 -8.72
C PHE A 221 -0.86 -10.95 -8.16
N ALA A 222 -1.89 -11.75 -8.41
CA ALA A 222 -2.03 -13.10 -7.90
C ALA A 222 -0.77 -13.99 -8.07
N ASP A 223 -0.09 -13.86 -9.21
CA ASP A 223 1.05 -14.70 -9.59
C ASP A 223 2.38 -13.93 -9.62
N SER A 224 2.44 -12.70 -9.10
CA SER A 224 3.64 -11.86 -9.11
C SER A 224 4.12 -11.51 -7.70
N ALA A 225 5.37 -11.07 -7.61
CA ALA A 225 5.86 -10.44 -6.40
C ALA A 225 5.18 -9.08 -6.19
N TRP A 226 5.25 -8.57 -4.97
CA TRP A 226 4.86 -7.19 -4.68
C TRP A 226 5.78 -6.21 -5.41
N GLU A 227 5.19 -5.19 -5.99
CA GLU A 227 5.88 -4.13 -6.71
C GLU A 227 5.55 -2.77 -6.11
N ILE A 228 6.55 -1.91 -5.97
CA ILE A 228 6.39 -0.53 -5.51
C ILE A 228 6.34 0.34 -6.76
N SER A 229 5.16 0.84 -7.09
CA SER A 229 4.97 1.73 -8.25
C SER A 229 5.24 3.19 -7.90
N GLN A 230 5.09 3.57 -6.62
CA GLN A 230 5.40 4.89 -6.10
C GLN A 230 5.98 4.80 -4.70
N PHE A 231 7.05 5.56 -4.43
CA PHE A 231 7.74 5.59 -3.15
C PHE A 231 7.21 6.71 -2.24
N PRO A 232 7.33 6.56 -0.90
CA PRO A 232 7.07 7.64 0.04
C PRO A 232 7.90 8.90 -0.24
N ARG A 233 7.41 10.03 0.22
CA ARG A 233 8.02 11.33 -0.09
C ARG A 233 9.13 11.68 0.89
N VAL A 234 10.38 11.49 0.46
CA VAL A 234 11.59 11.94 1.15
C VAL A 234 12.35 12.84 0.19
N GLU A 235 12.59 14.08 0.58
CA GLU A 235 13.19 15.11 -0.27
C GLU A 235 14.53 15.58 0.29
N PHE A 236 15.51 15.71 -0.59
CA PHE A 236 16.81 16.29 -0.30
C PHE A 236 17.00 17.51 -1.19
N ASP A 237 17.28 18.65 -0.59
CA ASP A 237 17.47 19.92 -1.29
C ASP A 237 18.76 20.59 -0.88
N ASP A 238 19.49 21.13 -1.86
CA ASP A 238 20.58 22.05 -1.63
C ASP A 238 20.03 23.47 -1.37
N LEU A 239 20.37 24.03 -0.23
CA LEU A 239 19.98 25.39 0.10
C LEU A 239 20.92 26.40 -0.54
N ALA A 240 20.37 27.49 -1.08
CA ALA A 240 21.16 28.59 -1.68
C ALA A 240 22.17 29.24 -0.71
N THR A 241 22.01 29.03 0.60
CA THR A 241 22.89 29.46 1.68
C THR A 241 24.08 28.53 1.93
N GLY A 242 24.20 27.44 1.18
CA GLY A 242 25.25 26.43 1.35
C GLY A 242 24.93 25.42 2.45
N GLY A 243 23.67 25.05 2.62
CA GLY A 243 23.23 24.00 3.54
C GLY A 243 22.46 22.90 2.80
N VAL A 244 22.17 21.81 3.48
CA VAL A 244 21.32 20.71 3.01
C VAL A 244 20.03 20.68 3.82
N ARG A 245 18.92 20.44 3.16
CA ARG A 245 17.63 20.19 3.77
C ARG A 245 17.20 18.75 3.50
N LEU A 246 16.77 18.07 4.54
CA LEU A 246 16.11 16.78 4.47
C LEU A 246 14.68 16.97 4.94
N SER A 247 13.72 16.68 4.09
CA SER A 247 12.29 16.73 4.41
C SER A 247 11.67 15.34 4.30
N ILE A 248 10.96 14.92 5.33
CA ILE A 248 10.16 13.69 5.34
C ILE A 248 8.70 14.08 5.50
N ILE A 249 7.89 13.75 4.50
CA ILE A 249 6.46 14.04 4.49
C ILE A 249 5.71 12.72 4.59
N LEU A 250 5.07 12.51 5.73
CA LEU A 250 4.25 11.34 6.01
C LEU A 250 2.78 11.66 5.83
N THR A 251 2.00 10.74 5.27
CA THR A 251 0.55 10.86 5.14
C THR A 251 -0.13 9.67 5.79
N ASN A 252 -0.88 9.93 6.86
CA ASN A 252 -1.66 8.93 7.59
C ASN A 252 -3.11 8.95 7.10
N ILE A 253 -3.58 7.86 6.51
CA ILE A 253 -4.93 7.74 5.96
C ILE A 253 -5.78 6.91 6.91
N LYS A 254 -6.67 7.57 7.64
CA LYS A 254 -7.62 6.93 8.56
C LYS A 254 -8.96 6.72 7.86
N VAL A 255 -9.58 5.57 8.05
CA VAL A 255 -10.90 5.28 7.50
C VAL A 255 -11.91 5.20 8.62
N ASN A 256 -12.93 6.06 8.58
CA ASN A 256 -14.04 6.02 9.49
C ASN A 256 -15.19 5.18 8.92
N GLY A 257 -15.46 4.06 9.58
CA GLY A 257 -16.50 3.13 9.16
C GLY A 257 -16.09 2.18 8.04
N SER A 258 -17.07 1.64 7.32
CA SER A 258 -16.85 0.70 6.21
C SER A 258 -17.17 1.38 4.88
N LEU A 259 -16.20 1.42 3.99
CA LEU A 259 -16.40 1.98 2.64
C LEU A 259 -17.21 1.03 1.75
N GLY A 260 -16.99 -0.27 1.88
CA GLY A 260 -17.79 -1.31 1.20
C GLY A 260 -17.50 -1.45 -0.29
N SER A 261 -18.40 -2.16 -0.98
CA SER A 261 -18.29 -2.55 -2.40
C SER A 261 -19.55 -2.20 -3.20
N SER A 262 -20.17 -1.03 -2.97
CA SER A 262 -21.32 -0.63 -3.77
C SER A 262 -20.91 -0.26 -5.20
N ASN A 263 -21.81 -0.47 -6.19
CA ASN A 263 -21.53 -0.12 -7.59
C ASN A 263 -21.08 1.33 -7.78
N GLN A 264 -21.56 2.22 -6.92
CA GLN A 264 -21.14 3.62 -6.84
C GLN A 264 -20.90 3.96 -5.37
N LEU A 265 -19.65 4.30 -5.04
CA LEU A 265 -19.23 4.67 -3.69
C LEU A 265 -19.04 6.19 -3.64
N GLY A 266 -19.86 6.85 -2.83
CA GLY A 266 -19.63 8.25 -2.43
C GLY A 266 -18.82 8.25 -1.15
N MET A 267 -17.75 9.05 -1.10
CA MET A 267 -16.92 9.22 0.10
C MET A 267 -16.48 10.66 0.23
N ASP A 268 -16.25 11.07 1.45
CA ASP A 268 -15.67 12.35 1.79
C ASP A 268 -14.21 12.11 2.22
N ILE A 269 -13.28 12.86 1.64
CA ILE A 269 -11.83 12.81 1.95
C ILE A 269 -11.50 14.15 2.58
N ILE A 270 -11.16 14.15 3.87
CA ILE A 270 -11.09 15.34 4.72
C ILE A 270 -9.69 15.44 5.32
N SER A 271 -9.10 16.63 5.29
CA SER A 271 -7.88 16.93 6.04
C SER A 271 -8.18 16.97 7.54
N ALA A 272 -7.50 16.16 8.33
CA ALA A 272 -7.57 16.21 9.79
C ALA A 272 -6.44 17.02 10.42
N GLY A 273 -5.71 17.77 9.59
CA GLY A 273 -4.61 18.61 10.02
C GLY A 273 -3.23 18.00 9.83
N SER A 274 -2.22 18.71 10.30
CA SER A 274 -0.83 18.28 10.21
C SER A 274 -0.08 18.49 11.53
N LEU A 275 0.90 17.61 11.80
CA LEU A 275 1.84 17.69 12.90
C LEU A 275 3.25 17.85 12.33
N THR A 276 4.04 18.80 12.87
CA THR A 276 5.42 19.01 12.45
C THR A 276 6.35 18.74 13.64
N PRO A 277 6.73 17.48 13.89
CA PRO A 277 7.56 17.11 15.05
C PRO A 277 8.99 17.64 14.96
N PHE A 278 9.52 17.82 13.75
CA PHE A 278 10.84 18.41 13.52
C PHE A 278 10.70 19.58 12.55
N ALA A 279 11.34 20.71 12.87
CA ALA A 279 11.50 21.86 11.99
C ALA A 279 12.70 22.67 12.45
N GLY A 280 13.85 22.51 11.82
CA GLY A 280 15.05 23.25 12.17
C GLY A 280 16.36 22.51 11.92
N GLN A 281 17.42 22.99 12.57
CA GLN A 281 18.74 22.38 12.46
C GLN A 281 18.86 21.16 13.37
N CYS A 282 19.32 20.05 12.80
CA CYS A 282 19.55 18.81 13.50
C CYS A 282 20.91 18.20 13.12
N PHE A 283 21.33 17.24 13.94
CA PHE A 283 22.53 16.45 13.74
C PHE A 283 22.20 14.97 13.86
N ASN A 284 23.03 14.08 13.29
CA ASN A 284 22.92 12.62 13.44
C ASN A 284 21.48 12.09 13.29
N ILE A 285 20.86 12.40 12.18
CA ILE A 285 19.48 12.01 11.88
C ILE A 285 19.42 10.50 11.64
N ARG A 286 18.44 9.84 12.24
CA ARG A 286 18.16 8.43 12.04
C ARG A 286 16.69 8.26 11.74
N PHE A 287 16.37 7.42 10.76
CA PHE A 287 15.02 7.02 10.50
C PHE A 287 14.95 5.54 10.11
N ALA A 288 13.95 4.88 10.62
CA ALA A 288 13.69 3.48 10.40
C ALA A 288 12.20 3.30 10.07
N LEU A 289 11.93 2.34 9.23
CA LEU A 289 10.59 1.94 8.84
C LEU A 289 10.39 0.47 9.16
N THR A 290 9.32 0.17 9.89
CA THR A 290 8.83 -1.20 10.03
C THR A 290 7.45 -1.28 9.37
N ASN A 291 7.27 -2.22 8.48
CA ASN A 291 6.04 -2.37 7.74
C ASN A 291 5.30 -3.63 8.22
N SER A 292 4.04 -3.51 8.62
CA SER A 292 3.25 -4.66 9.06
C SER A 292 2.71 -5.49 7.88
N VAL A 293 2.56 -4.89 6.71
CA VAL A 293 2.40 -5.61 5.44
C VAL A 293 3.69 -6.34 5.09
N ALA A 294 4.76 -5.98 5.72
CA ALA A 294 6.13 -6.42 5.66
C ALA A 294 6.39 -7.90 5.74
N GLN A 295 5.59 -8.64 6.40
CA GLN A 295 5.75 -10.10 6.37
C GLN A 295 5.63 -10.66 4.94
N VAL A 296 5.08 -9.87 4.00
CA VAL A 296 4.88 -10.26 2.60
C VAL A 296 5.65 -9.33 1.63
N ILE A 297 5.81 -8.05 1.96
CA ILE A 297 6.36 -7.03 1.04
C ILE A 297 7.81 -6.65 1.37
N THR A 298 8.23 -6.85 2.58
CA THR A 298 9.18 -5.98 3.23
C THR A 298 10.65 -6.19 3.07
N PRO A 299 11.25 -7.32 2.80
CA PRO A 299 12.71 -7.30 2.64
C PRO A 299 13.14 -6.28 1.60
N GLN A 300 12.27 -5.97 0.64
CA GLN A 300 12.55 -5.00 -0.43
C GLN A 300 12.15 -3.56 -0.09
N TYR A 301 11.06 -3.36 0.67
CA TYR A 301 10.54 -2.03 0.94
C TYR A 301 11.30 -1.31 2.05
N ASP A 302 11.58 -1.98 3.18
CA ASP A 302 12.28 -1.35 4.31
C ASP A 302 13.76 -1.13 4.03
N GLU A 303 14.43 -2.18 3.69
CA GLU A 303 15.88 -2.23 3.66
C GLU A 303 16.43 -1.67 2.35
N GLN A 304 15.87 -2.10 1.25
CA GLN A 304 16.34 -1.74 -0.07
C GLN A 304 15.88 -0.32 -0.43
N TRP A 305 14.64 0.03 -0.13
CA TRP A 305 14.14 1.37 -0.41
C TRP A 305 14.85 2.45 0.43
N LEU A 306 14.92 2.29 1.76
CA LEU A 306 15.61 3.26 2.63
C LEU A 306 17.09 3.38 2.27
N THR A 307 17.74 2.25 1.95
CA THR A 307 19.18 2.23 1.65
C THR A 307 19.48 2.70 0.25
N GLU A 308 18.86 2.12 -0.76
CA GLU A 308 19.19 2.42 -2.17
C GLU A 308 18.55 3.72 -2.65
N TYR A 309 17.28 3.93 -2.37
CA TYR A 309 16.57 5.12 -2.84
C TYR A 309 17.04 6.37 -2.13
N THR A 310 17.14 6.33 -0.80
CA THR A 310 17.55 7.48 -0.01
C THR A 310 19.03 7.77 -0.16
N LEU A 311 19.90 6.75 -0.13
CA LEU A 311 21.33 6.88 -0.36
C LEU A 311 21.64 7.39 -1.77
N ASN A 312 21.04 6.81 -2.80
CA ASN A 312 21.31 7.21 -4.17
C ASN A 312 20.84 8.62 -4.50
N ARG A 313 19.77 9.10 -3.88
CA ARG A 313 19.32 10.49 -4.03
C ARG A 313 20.14 11.45 -3.19
N ALA A 314 20.53 11.05 -1.98
CA ALA A 314 21.26 11.91 -1.06
C ALA A 314 22.74 11.99 -1.37
N SER A 315 23.39 10.91 -1.84
CA SER A 315 24.84 10.91 -2.04
C SER A 315 25.31 11.98 -3.03
N GLY A 316 24.58 12.18 -4.11
CA GLY A 316 24.91 13.23 -5.09
C GLY A 316 24.84 14.64 -4.52
N THR A 317 23.91 14.91 -3.62
CA THR A 317 23.70 16.20 -2.97
C THR A 317 24.64 16.38 -1.77
N LEU A 318 24.78 15.35 -0.94
CA LEU A 318 25.63 15.39 0.26
C LEU A 318 27.12 15.36 -0.05
N ASP A 319 27.56 14.67 -1.10
CA ASP A 319 28.96 14.64 -1.54
C ASP A 319 29.45 16.01 -2.01
N SER A 320 28.56 16.85 -2.53
CA SER A 320 28.84 18.23 -2.91
C SER A 320 28.86 19.19 -1.71
N PHE A 321 28.37 18.73 -0.55
CA PHE A 321 28.18 19.55 0.63
C PHE A 321 29.18 19.18 1.74
N ILE A 322 30.28 19.88 1.81
CA ILE A 322 31.22 19.95 2.95
C ILE A 322 31.76 18.58 3.43
N GLY A 323 31.79 17.56 2.58
CA GLY A 323 32.34 16.26 2.98
C GLY A 323 31.58 15.61 4.14
N LEU A 324 30.25 15.78 4.18
CA LEU A 324 29.40 15.05 5.11
C LEU A 324 29.59 13.54 4.92
N ALA A 325 29.60 12.81 6.02
CA ALA A 325 29.64 11.36 5.96
C ALA A 325 28.45 10.85 5.14
N PRO A 326 28.65 9.83 4.31
CA PRO A 326 27.55 9.18 3.62
C PRO A 326 26.56 8.62 4.65
N PHE A 327 25.36 8.31 4.20
CA PHE A 327 24.40 7.57 5.01
C PHE A 327 25.02 6.26 5.46
N GLU A 328 24.96 5.99 6.75
CA GLU A 328 25.37 4.72 7.32
C GLU A 328 24.13 3.96 7.74
N ARG A 329 24.07 2.71 7.33
CA ARG A 329 23.07 1.80 7.83
C ARG A 329 23.32 1.55 9.32
N ALA A 330 22.32 1.75 10.15
CA ALA A 330 22.43 1.43 11.57
C ALA A 330 22.75 -0.06 11.72
N SER A 331 23.88 -0.38 12.35
CA SER A 331 24.31 -1.77 12.54
C SER A 331 23.26 -2.53 13.36
N GLY A 332 22.65 -3.54 12.75
CA GLY A 332 21.71 -4.44 13.41
C GLY A 332 20.31 -3.87 13.65
N ALA A 333 19.98 -2.69 13.11
CA ALA A 333 18.65 -2.11 13.13
C ALA A 333 18.17 -1.80 11.72
N ASP A 334 16.88 -1.91 11.53
CA ASP A 334 16.22 -1.56 10.27
C ASP A 334 16.17 -0.04 10.15
N GLY A 335 17.07 0.57 9.37
CA GLY A 335 17.04 2.01 9.19
C GLY A 335 18.30 2.62 8.57
N VAL A 336 18.22 3.93 8.37
CA VAL A 336 19.27 4.76 7.79
C VAL A 336 19.73 5.80 8.79
N THR A 337 21.04 5.98 8.91
CA THR A 337 21.65 7.02 9.74
C THR A 337 22.36 8.02 8.85
N VAL A 338 22.07 9.31 9.05
CA VAL A 338 22.81 10.43 8.47
C VAL A 338 23.71 10.99 9.55
N ASN A 339 25.02 10.73 9.44
CA ASN A 339 25.99 11.30 10.34
C ASN A 339 26.47 12.63 9.78
N SER A 340 26.14 13.72 10.45
CA SER A 340 26.47 15.07 10.00
C SER A 340 27.90 15.49 10.31
N LEU A 341 28.70 14.69 11.05
CA LEU A 341 30.04 15.02 11.52
C LEU A 341 30.14 16.40 12.23
N GLY A 342 29.05 16.77 12.91
CA GLY A 342 28.99 18.07 13.61
C GLY A 342 28.50 19.24 12.74
N HIS A 343 28.21 19.03 11.47
CA HIS A 343 27.57 20.04 10.61
C HIS A 343 26.04 19.94 10.70
N PRO A 344 25.32 21.07 10.89
CA PRO A 344 23.89 21.04 10.97
C PRO A 344 23.24 20.75 9.59
N ILE A 345 22.18 19.94 9.61
CA ILE A 345 21.30 19.71 8.49
C ILE A 345 19.95 20.34 8.83
N TYR A 346 19.35 21.09 7.92
CA TYR A 346 17.95 21.50 8.08
C TYR A 346 17.06 20.28 7.90
N PHE A 347 16.36 19.93 8.97
CA PHE A 347 15.54 18.76 9.00
C PHE A 347 14.10 19.12 9.33
N ASP A 348 13.17 18.70 8.48
CA ASP A 348 11.75 18.83 8.75
C ASP A 348 11.03 17.50 8.52
N VAL A 349 10.14 17.22 9.43
CA VAL A 349 9.22 16.10 9.33
C VAL A 349 7.81 16.65 9.46
N THR A 350 6.99 16.40 8.51
CA THR A 350 5.56 16.75 8.53
C THR A 350 4.74 15.48 8.42
N VAL A 351 3.75 15.35 9.28
CA VAL A 351 2.78 14.26 9.26
C VAL A 351 1.41 14.84 8.97
N ASN A 352 0.88 14.55 7.81
CA ASN A 352 -0.46 14.95 7.40
C ASN A 352 -1.45 13.85 7.76
N GLU A 353 -2.59 14.21 8.34
CA GLU A 353 -3.67 13.28 8.62
C GLU A 353 -4.84 13.50 7.65
N VAL A 354 -5.30 12.42 7.02
CA VAL A 354 -6.43 12.41 6.10
C VAL A 354 -7.45 11.39 6.59
N VAL A 355 -8.70 11.81 6.70
CA VAL A 355 -9.81 10.92 7.04
C VAL A 355 -10.65 10.66 5.80
N VAL A 356 -10.91 9.38 5.55
CA VAL A 356 -11.81 8.92 4.50
C VAL A 356 -13.05 8.34 5.15
N GLU A 357 -14.22 8.87 4.83
CA GLU A 357 -15.48 8.42 5.39
C GLU A 357 -16.59 8.37 4.34
N ARG A 358 -17.67 7.63 4.66
CA ARG A 358 -18.82 7.45 3.75
C ARG A 358 -20.02 8.26 4.17
#